data_42b450413c320ff957ec861b53e1bcd7
#
_entry.id   42b450413c320ff957ec861b53e1bcd7
#
_cell.length_a   1.000
_cell.length_b   1.000
_cell.length_c   1.000
_cell.angle_alpha   90.00
_cell.angle_beta   90.00
_cell.angle_gamma   90.00
#
_symmetry.space_group_name_H-M   'P 1'
#
loop_
_entity.id
_entity.type
_entity.pdbx_description
1 polymer ?
#
loop_
_entity_poly.entity_id
_entity_poly.type
_entity_poly.pdbx_seq_one_letter_code
_entity_poly.pdbx_strand_id
1 'polypeptide(L)'
;MSRVQLALNVSDLESAVDFYSKLFGTEPAKRKPGYANFAIADPPLKLVLFEGAEGGTLNHLGVETENAAEVEAAEARLSSDGLETTGIDDTICCYATKVETWVVDPDGARWEWYVKTGDSDQLTNEIVSGGDTEAMCCAPVPSEPVTLGRVAETAPASSGGGCC
;
A
#
# COMPACT_ATOMS: atom_id res chain seq x y z
N MET A 1 -8.71 -16.32 2.92
CA MET A 1 -7.95 -15.85 4.10
C MET A 1 -7.43 -14.46 3.78
N SER A 2 -7.83 -13.48 4.57
CA SER A 2 -7.39 -12.08 4.39
C SER A 2 -5.88 -11.96 4.55
N ARG A 3 -5.25 -11.02 3.86
CA ARG A 3 -3.80 -10.77 3.93
C ARG A 3 -3.52 -9.27 4.01
N VAL A 4 -2.38 -8.93 4.62
CA VAL A 4 -1.91 -7.55 4.68
C VAL A 4 -1.43 -7.11 3.29
N GLN A 5 -1.77 -5.89 2.89
CA GLN A 5 -1.21 -5.19 1.76
C GLN A 5 -0.20 -4.15 2.24
N LEU A 6 0.95 -4.12 1.59
CA LEU A 6 1.97 -3.09 1.73
C LEU A 6 2.18 -2.45 0.35
N ALA A 7 1.90 -1.17 0.24
CA ALA A 7 2.10 -0.41 -0.98
C ALA A 7 3.24 0.60 -0.81
N LEU A 8 4.25 0.49 -1.64
CA LEU A 8 5.48 1.30 -1.59
C LEU A 8 5.64 2.13 -2.86
N ASN A 9 6.19 3.33 -2.70
CA ASN A 9 6.70 4.11 -3.82
C ASN A 9 8.16 3.74 -4.07
N VAL A 10 8.51 3.51 -5.33
CA VAL A 10 9.86 3.16 -5.78
C VAL A 10 10.32 4.13 -6.86
N SER A 11 11.60 4.47 -6.91
CA SER A 11 12.15 5.37 -7.92
C SER A 11 12.47 4.68 -9.25
N ASP A 12 12.64 3.35 -9.23
CA ASP A 12 12.94 2.52 -10.39
C ASP A 12 12.23 1.17 -10.21
N LEU A 13 11.21 0.94 -11.03
CA LEU A 13 10.36 -0.25 -10.91
C LEU A 13 11.12 -1.54 -11.26
N GLU A 14 12.03 -1.48 -12.25
CA GLU A 14 12.79 -2.65 -12.69
C GLU A 14 13.71 -3.16 -11.59
N SER A 15 14.49 -2.25 -11.00
CA SER A 15 15.39 -2.56 -9.89
C SER A 15 14.62 -3.05 -8.67
N ALA A 16 13.46 -2.44 -8.37
CA ALA A 16 12.62 -2.87 -7.26
C ALA A 16 12.02 -4.27 -7.51
N VAL A 17 11.54 -4.55 -8.71
CA VAL A 17 11.02 -5.89 -9.08
C VAL A 17 12.11 -6.94 -8.93
N ASP A 18 13.32 -6.70 -9.45
CA ASP A 18 14.45 -7.64 -9.31
C ASP A 18 14.79 -7.89 -7.84
N PHE A 19 14.84 -6.84 -7.03
CA PHE A 19 15.12 -6.94 -5.60
C PHE A 19 14.06 -7.77 -4.86
N TYR A 20 12.78 -7.41 -5.01
CA TYR A 20 11.70 -8.08 -4.27
C TYR A 20 11.43 -9.49 -4.78
N SER A 21 11.67 -9.79 -6.08
CA SER A 21 11.62 -11.16 -6.59
C SER A 21 12.65 -12.05 -5.91
N LYS A 22 13.87 -11.55 -5.72
CA LYS A 22 14.93 -12.26 -5.00
C LYS A 22 14.63 -12.39 -3.51
N LEU A 23 14.16 -11.31 -2.89
CA LEU A 23 13.88 -11.27 -1.45
C LEU A 23 12.81 -12.29 -1.04
N PHE A 24 11.76 -12.41 -1.84
CA PHE A 24 10.62 -13.29 -1.54
C PHE A 24 10.60 -14.59 -2.35
N GLY A 25 11.57 -14.79 -3.25
CA GLY A 25 11.62 -15.98 -4.10
C GLY A 25 10.39 -16.13 -5.00
N THR A 26 9.78 -15.03 -5.44
CA THR A 26 8.49 -15.00 -6.14
C THR A 26 8.52 -13.94 -7.23
N GLU A 27 7.98 -14.26 -8.40
CA GLU A 27 7.79 -13.27 -9.47
C GLU A 27 6.53 -12.42 -9.25
N PRO A 28 6.46 -11.19 -9.81
CA PRO A 28 5.26 -10.37 -9.72
C PRO A 28 4.05 -11.07 -10.33
N ALA A 29 2.94 -11.05 -9.61
CA ALA A 29 1.65 -11.59 -10.08
C ALA A 29 1.02 -10.71 -11.17
N LYS A 30 1.31 -9.40 -11.14
CA LYS A 30 0.89 -8.44 -12.18
C LYS A 30 1.98 -7.40 -12.37
N ARG A 31 2.20 -7.00 -13.64
CA ARG A 31 3.14 -5.95 -14.01
C ARG A 31 2.55 -5.09 -15.12
N LYS A 32 2.60 -3.77 -14.96
CA LYS A 32 2.12 -2.76 -15.89
C LYS A 32 3.09 -1.56 -15.86
N PRO A 33 3.03 -0.63 -16.79
CA PRO A 33 3.85 0.59 -16.73
C PRO A 33 3.67 1.33 -15.39
N GLY A 34 4.78 1.56 -14.69
CA GLY A 34 4.80 2.23 -13.39
C GLY A 34 4.20 1.43 -12.21
N TYR A 35 3.90 0.13 -12.41
CA TYR A 35 3.21 -0.66 -11.41
C TYR A 35 3.64 -2.12 -11.42
N ALA A 36 3.83 -2.71 -10.24
CA ALA A 36 3.92 -4.15 -10.06
C ALA A 36 3.24 -4.58 -8.75
N ASN A 37 2.74 -5.83 -8.70
CA ASN A 37 2.36 -6.43 -7.43
C ASN A 37 2.80 -7.88 -7.32
N PHE A 38 3.02 -8.30 -6.09
CA PHE A 38 3.41 -9.65 -5.72
C PHE A 38 2.35 -10.27 -4.80
N ALA A 39 2.01 -11.52 -5.07
CA ALA A 39 1.17 -12.34 -4.21
C ALA A 39 2.07 -13.31 -3.44
N ILE A 40 2.60 -12.85 -2.31
CA ILE A 40 3.52 -13.63 -1.48
C ILE A 40 2.70 -14.55 -0.59
N ALA A 41 3.06 -15.84 -0.54
CA ALA A 41 2.34 -16.85 0.23
C ALA A 41 2.85 -16.97 1.67
N ASP A 42 4.16 -16.81 1.85
CA ASP A 42 4.82 -16.93 3.15
C ASP A 42 5.88 -15.83 3.32
N PRO A 43 5.69 -14.88 4.25
CA PRO A 43 4.45 -14.61 4.97
C PRO A 43 3.31 -14.16 4.03
N PRO A 44 2.02 -14.35 4.40
CA PRO A 44 0.90 -13.90 3.58
C PRO A 44 0.91 -12.38 3.42
N LEU A 45 1.34 -11.90 2.25
CA LEU A 45 1.53 -10.48 1.97
C LEU A 45 1.17 -10.18 0.51
N LYS A 46 0.43 -9.10 0.28
CA LYS A 46 0.36 -8.44 -1.01
C LYS A 46 1.30 -7.24 -1.00
N LEU A 47 2.38 -7.32 -1.77
CA LEU A 47 3.27 -6.18 -1.99
C LEU A 47 2.91 -5.49 -3.28
N VAL A 48 2.73 -4.17 -3.23
CA VAL A 48 2.44 -3.31 -4.38
C VAL A 48 3.56 -2.29 -4.54
N LEU A 49 4.02 -2.09 -5.76
CA LEU A 49 5.05 -1.12 -6.10
C LEU A 49 4.48 -0.10 -7.08
N PHE A 50 4.61 1.18 -6.75
CA PHE A 50 4.29 2.32 -7.62
C PHE A 50 5.58 3.07 -7.95
N GLU A 51 5.87 3.23 -9.23
CA GLU A 51 7.01 4.03 -9.66
C GLU A 51 6.69 5.52 -9.55
N GLY A 52 7.60 6.29 -8.95
CA GLY A 52 7.43 7.72 -8.74
C GLY A 52 8.69 8.41 -8.23
N ALA A 53 8.65 9.73 -8.10
CA ALA A 53 9.81 10.53 -7.74
C ALA A 53 10.30 10.33 -6.30
N GLU A 54 9.44 9.86 -5.40
CA GLU A 54 9.75 9.71 -3.96
C GLU A 54 9.91 8.23 -3.59
N GLY A 55 10.91 7.58 -4.19
CA GLY A 55 11.24 6.19 -3.89
C GLY A 55 11.63 5.98 -2.42
N GLY A 56 11.26 4.81 -1.88
CA GLY A 56 11.55 4.44 -0.48
C GLY A 56 10.54 5.00 0.52
N THR A 57 9.36 5.44 0.06
CA THR A 57 8.27 5.90 0.92
C THR A 57 7.10 4.93 0.94
N LEU A 58 6.31 4.99 2.03
CA LEU A 58 5.06 4.26 2.14
C LEU A 58 3.99 4.99 1.32
N ASN A 59 3.30 4.28 0.43
CA ASN A 59 2.12 4.81 -0.26
C ASN A 59 0.88 4.64 0.63
N HIS A 60 0.55 3.41 1.00
CA HIS A 60 -0.51 3.07 1.94
C HIS A 60 -0.34 1.63 2.46
N LEU A 61 -1.11 1.31 3.47
CA LEU A 61 -1.29 -0.05 3.99
C LEU A 61 -2.71 -0.53 3.67
N GLY A 62 -2.96 -1.83 3.80
CA GLY A 62 -4.32 -2.33 3.62
C GLY A 62 -4.53 -3.76 4.08
N VAL A 63 -5.77 -4.18 4.01
CA VAL A 63 -6.21 -5.56 4.22
C VAL A 63 -7.03 -6.00 3.01
N GLU A 64 -6.50 -6.94 2.25
CA GLU A 64 -7.24 -7.58 1.17
C GLU A 64 -8.09 -8.70 1.74
N THR A 65 -9.40 -8.64 1.51
CA THR A 65 -10.40 -9.59 1.98
C THR A 65 -10.85 -10.53 0.86
N GLU A 66 -11.66 -11.55 1.20
CA GLU A 66 -12.13 -12.55 0.23
C GLU A 66 -13.44 -12.14 -0.47
N ASN A 67 -14.24 -11.29 0.17
CA ASN A 67 -15.54 -10.87 -0.36
C ASN A 67 -15.98 -9.51 0.17
N ALA A 68 -16.96 -8.89 -0.49
CA ALA A 68 -17.48 -7.57 -0.13
C ALA A 68 -18.11 -7.52 1.28
N ALA A 69 -18.74 -8.60 1.73
CA ALA A 69 -19.35 -8.65 3.05
C ALA A 69 -18.31 -8.50 4.18
N GLU A 70 -17.06 -8.93 3.95
CA GLU A 70 -15.97 -8.70 4.91
C GLU A 70 -15.52 -7.24 4.93
N VAL A 71 -15.58 -6.53 3.80
CA VAL A 71 -15.32 -5.08 3.73
C VAL A 71 -16.41 -4.32 4.47
N GLU A 72 -17.68 -4.63 4.20
CA GLU A 72 -18.85 -4.03 4.87
C GLU A 72 -18.80 -4.26 6.39
N ALA A 73 -18.46 -5.48 6.83
CA ALA A 73 -18.33 -5.79 8.25
C ALA A 73 -17.16 -5.03 8.90
N ALA A 74 -16.05 -4.84 8.18
CA ALA A 74 -14.93 -4.05 8.67
C ALA A 74 -15.31 -2.57 8.78
N GLU A 75 -15.96 -2.00 7.78
CA GLU A 75 -16.45 -0.62 7.80
C GLU A 75 -17.39 -0.39 8.99
N ALA A 76 -18.41 -1.23 9.14
CA ALA A 76 -19.37 -1.13 10.25
C ALA A 76 -18.68 -1.21 11.62
N ARG A 77 -17.69 -2.08 11.80
CA ARG A 77 -16.90 -2.17 13.02
C ARG A 77 -16.08 -0.91 13.27
N LEU A 78 -15.31 -0.45 12.26
CA LEU A 78 -14.44 0.72 12.37
C LEU A 78 -15.26 1.97 12.72
N SER A 79 -16.38 2.18 12.02
CA SER A 79 -17.31 3.28 12.27
C SER A 79 -17.94 3.20 13.67
N SER A 80 -18.35 2.01 14.13
CA SER A 80 -18.90 1.80 15.49
C SER A 80 -17.88 2.05 16.60
N ASP A 81 -16.59 1.83 16.31
CA ASP A 81 -15.47 2.09 17.22
C ASP A 81 -15.05 3.59 17.20
N GLY A 82 -15.73 4.44 16.43
CA GLY A 82 -15.53 5.88 16.38
C GLY A 82 -14.42 6.33 15.43
N LEU A 83 -13.96 5.48 14.50
CA LEU A 83 -13.04 5.87 13.46
C LEU A 83 -13.80 6.50 12.28
N GLU A 84 -13.25 7.58 11.73
CA GLU A 84 -13.79 8.15 10.49
C GLU A 84 -13.41 7.27 9.30
N THR A 85 -14.40 6.74 8.61
CA THR A 85 -14.26 5.94 7.39
C THR A 85 -14.73 6.73 6.18
N THR A 86 -14.34 6.31 4.98
CA THR A 86 -14.91 6.86 3.73
C THR A 86 -16.32 6.35 3.43
N GLY A 87 -16.83 5.38 4.20
CA GLY A 87 -17.98 4.57 3.82
C GLY A 87 -17.56 3.47 2.86
N ILE A 88 -18.53 2.85 2.19
CA ILE A 88 -18.27 1.80 1.18
C ILE A 88 -18.28 2.42 -0.20
N ASP A 89 -17.18 2.25 -0.93
CA ASP A 89 -17.01 2.73 -2.30
C ASP A 89 -16.76 1.55 -3.27
N ASP A 90 -17.41 1.61 -4.44
CA ASP A 90 -17.02 0.82 -5.60
C ASP A 90 -16.06 1.66 -6.44
N THR A 91 -14.84 1.18 -6.63
CA THR A 91 -13.78 1.94 -7.30
C THR A 91 -13.12 1.17 -8.43
N ILE A 92 -12.53 1.92 -9.35
CA ILE A 92 -11.57 1.44 -10.34
C ILE A 92 -10.24 2.08 -10.01
N CYS A 93 -9.26 1.31 -9.57
CA CYS A 93 -7.95 1.82 -9.20
C CYS A 93 -6.88 0.74 -9.32
N CYS A 94 -5.66 1.15 -9.67
CA CYS A 94 -4.49 0.28 -9.58
C CYS A 94 -4.64 -1.02 -10.39
N TYR A 95 -5.21 -0.88 -11.59
CA TYR A 95 -5.50 -1.97 -12.51
C TYR A 95 -6.48 -3.03 -11.97
N ALA A 96 -7.41 -2.59 -11.11
CA ALA A 96 -8.44 -3.46 -10.53
C ALA A 96 -9.76 -2.69 -10.33
N THR A 97 -10.87 -3.42 -10.33
CA THR A 97 -12.13 -2.98 -9.73
C THR A 97 -12.19 -3.50 -8.31
N LYS A 98 -12.70 -2.71 -7.39
CA LYS A 98 -12.72 -3.01 -5.95
C LYS A 98 -14.00 -2.54 -5.29
N VAL A 99 -14.33 -3.19 -4.18
CA VAL A 99 -15.16 -2.61 -3.11
C VAL A 99 -14.22 -2.30 -1.96
N GLU A 100 -14.25 -1.08 -1.44
CA GLU A 100 -13.28 -0.63 -0.45
C GLU A 100 -13.85 0.35 0.57
N THR A 101 -13.15 0.49 1.69
CA THR A 101 -13.29 1.58 2.67
C THR A 101 -11.91 1.97 3.16
N TRP A 102 -11.77 3.23 3.56
CA TRP A 102 -10.50 3.80 4.03
C TRP A 102 -10.63 4.39 5.41
N VAL A 103 -9.53 4.34 6.15
CA VAL A 103 -9.31 5.08 7.39
C VAL A 103 -7.92 5.69 7.38
N VAL A 104 -7.71 6.75 8.15
CA VAL A 104 -6.42 7.41 8.34
C VAL A 104 -6.03 7.28 9.80
N ASP A 105 -4.80 6.86 10.07
CA ASP A 105 -4.30 6.80 11.42
C ASP A 105 -3.91 8.19 11.95
N PRO A 106 -3.63 8.35 13.27
CA PRO A 106 -3.31 9.66 13.86
C PRO A 106 -2.07 10.35 13.26
N ASP A 107 -1.17 9.62 12.63
CA ASP A 107 0.05 10.14 11.99
C ASP A 107 -0.10 10.31 10.47
N GLY A 108 -1.31 10.08 9.94
CA GLY A 108 -1.65 10.29 8.53
C GLY A 108 -1.41 9.10 7.62
N ALA A 109 -1.04 7.92 8.16
CA ALA A 109 -0.93 6.73 7.33
C ALA A 109 -2.31 6.21 6.95
N ARG A 110 -2.48 5.91 5.67
CA ARG A 110 -3.75 5.47 5.10
C ARG A 110 -3.85 3.95 5.12
N TRP A 111 -5.00 3.44 5.52
CA TRP A 111 -5.35 2.02 5.56
C TRP A 111 -6.58 1.76 4.72
N GLU A 112 -6.45 0.82 3.77
CA GLU A 112 -7.50 0.35 2.89
C GLU A 112 -8.03 -1.00 3.37
N TRP A 113 -9.35 -1.17 3.53
CA TRP A 113 -10.00 -2.48 3.58
C TRP A 113 -10.70 -2.69 2.26
N TYR A 114 -10.35 -3.75 1.55
CA TYR A 114 -10.90 -3.93 0.21
C TYR A 114 -11.00 -5.38 -0.22
N VAL A 115 -11.84 -5.62 -1.22
CA VAL A 115 -11.84 -6.83 -2.02
C VAL A 115 -11.68 -6.47 -3.50
N LYS A 116 -10.83 -7.18 -4.20
CA LYS A 116 -10.71 -7.08 -5.65
C LYS A 116 -11.88 -7.83 -6.30
N THR A 117 -12.69 -7.14 -7.12
CA THR A 117 -13.84 -7.71 -7.82
C THR A 117 -13.55 -8.01 -9.29
N GLY A 118 -12.51 -7.40 -9.87
CA GLY A 118 -12.12 -7.64 -11.26
C GLY A 118 -10.79 -6.99 -11.62
N ASP A 119 -10.40 -7.13 -12.89
CA ASP A 119 -9.26 -6.43 -13.48
C ASP A 119 -9.70 -5.20 -14.27
N SER A 120 -8.84 -4.20 -14.33
CA SER A 120 -8.98 -2.97 -15.11
C SER A 120 -7.66 -2.64 -15.82
N ASP A 121 -7.71 -1.83 -16.87
CA ASP A 121 -6.53 -1.28 -17.52
C ASP A 121 -6.19 0.15 -17.06
N GLN A 122 -6.90 0.64 -16.03
CA GLN A 122 -6.76 1.98 -15.47
C GLN A 122 -5.92 1.96 -14.19
N LEU A 123 -4.91 2.85 -14.12
CA LEU A 123 -4.10 3.06 -12.91
C LEU A 123 -4.78 4.06 -11.95
N THR A 124 -5.31 5.16 -12.51
CA THR A 124 -5.91 6.26 -11.74
C THR A 124 -7.19 5.82 -11.05
N ASN A 125 -7.47 6.43 -9.90
CA ASN A 125 -8.67 6.14 -9.14
C ASN A 125 -9.91 6.82 -9.75
N GLU A 126 -11.01 6.05 -9.79
CA GLU A 126 -12.34 6.53 -10.16
C GLU A 126 -13.36 5.87 -9.23
N ILE A 127 -14.14 6.66 -8.53
CA ILE A 127 -15.28 6.18 -7.73
C ILE A 127 -16.45 5.94 -8.69
N VAL A 128 -16.91 4.71 -8.77
CA VAL A 128 -18.02 4.30 -9.64
C VAL A 128 -19.34 4.43 -8.92
N SER A 129 -19.39 4.05 -7.64
CA SER A 129 -20.53 4.25 -6.74
C SER A 129 -20.05 4.29 -5.30
N GLY A 130 -20.72 5.07 -4.44
CA GLY A 130 -20.38 5.17 -3.01
C GLY A 130 -20.44 6.59 -2.48
N GLY A 131 -19.66 6.86 -1.44
CA GLY A 131 -19.66 8.13 -0.70
C GLY A 131 -19.11 9.35 -1.44
N ASP A 132 -19.30 10.53 -0.85
CA ASP A 132 -18.92 11.85 -1.41
C ASP A 132 -17.42 12.19 -1.19
N THR A 133 -16.56 11.23 -0.90
CA THR A 133 -15.15 11.48 -0.55
C THR A 133 -14.25 11.50 -1.77
N GLU A 134 -13.35 12.48 -1.81
CA GLU A 134 -12.30 12.56 -2.83
C GLU A 134 -11.49 11.25 -2.87
N ALA A 135 -11.22 10.79 -4.08
CA ALA A 135 -10.54 9.54 -4.38
C ALA A 135 -9.23 9.37 -3.59
N MET A 136 -9.24 8.55 -2.53
CA MET A 136 -8.08 8.36 -1.64
C MET A 136 -7.02 7.40 -2.19
N CYS A 137 -7.39 6.51 -3.10
CA CYS A 137 -6.45 5.63 -3.77
C CYS A 137 -5.53 6.44 -4.68
N CYS A 138 -4.25 6.31 -4.63
CA CYS A 138 -3.26 6.98 -5.49
C CYS A 138 -3.23 8.53 -5.42
N ALA A 139 -4.01 9.19 -4.56
CA ALA A 139 -3.89 10.62 -4.35
C ALA A 139 -2.55 10.97 -3.69
N PRO A 140 -1.86 12.03 -4.10
CA PRO A 140 -0.67 12.49 -3.38
C PRO A 140 -1.08 12.88 -1.96
N VAL A 141 -0.36 12.36 -0.97
CA VAL A 141 -0.62 12.65 0.44
C VAL A 141 -0.37 14.14 0.69
N PRO A 142 -1.32 14.92 1.27
CA PRO A 142 -1.10 16.33 1.58
C PRO A 142 -0.12 16.59 2.73
N SER A 143 0.32 15.56 3.43
CA SER A 143 1.29 15.61 4.54
C SER A 143 2.63 15.00 4.15
N GLU A 144 3.70 15.42 4.81
CA GLU A 144 5.05 14.91 4.55
C GLU A 144 5.07 13.37 4.48
N PRO A 145 5.78 12.80 3.48
CA PRO A 145 5.82 11.34 3.29
C PRO A 145 6.38 10.67 4.53
N VAL A 146 5.69 9.61 5.01
CA VAL A 146 6.24 8.73 6.05
C VAL A 146 7.47 8.06 5.47
N THR A 147 8.65 8.59 5.79
CA THR A 147 9.92 8.02 5.37
C THR A 147 10.16 6.76 6.20
N LEU A 148 10.16 5.61 5.56
CA LEU A 148 10.71 4.40 6.17
C LEU A 148 12.17 4.71 6.47
N GLY A 149 12.50 4.94 7.77
CA GLY A 149 13.72 5.56 8.22
C GLY A 149 14.97 5.01 7.53
N ARG A 150 15.78 5.91 6.95
CA ARG A 150 17.16 5.58 6.63
C ARG A 150 17.81 5.12 7.92
N VAL A 151 18.31 3.89 7.94
CA VAL A 151 19.28 3.46 8.97
C VAL A 151 20.40 4.50 8.93
N ALA A 152 20.55 5.27 10.01
CA ALA A 152 21.61 6.26 10.08
C ALA A 152 22.94 5.55 9.76
N GLU A 153 23.63 6.00 8.71
CA GLU A 153 25.00 5.58 8.47
C GLU A 153 25.76 5.92 9.75
N THR A 154 26.15 4.87 10.47
CA THR A 154 27.07 5.03 11.60
C THR A 154 28.37 5.57 11.03
N ALA A 155 28.68 6.81 11.39
CA ALA A 155 29.95 7.43 11.08
C ALA A 155 31.09 6.45 11.46
N PRO A 156 32.15 6.33 10.64
CA PRO A 156 33.25 5.45 10.94
C PRO A 156 33.85 5.87 12.30
N ALA A 157 33.93 4.92 13.20
CA ALA A 157 34.59 5.12 14.48
C ALA A 157 36.02 5.59 14.22
N SER A 158 36.37 6.79 14.67
CA SER A 158 37.73 7.30 14.69
C SER A 158 38.55 6.37 15.58
N SER A 159 39.54 5.73 15.00
CA SER A 159 40.57 4.97 15.70
C SER A 159 41.39 5.92 16.57
N GLY A 160 41.02 6.03 17.85
CA GLY A 160 41.80 6.63 18.89
C GLY A 160 42.45 5.50 19.70
N GLY A 161 43.73 5.26 19.48
CA GLY A 161 44.53 4.34 20.26
C GLY A 161 44.71 4.84 21.70
N GLY A 162 44.88 3.93 22.62
CA GLY A 162 45.21 4.22 24.02
C GLY A 162 45.34 2.92 24.80
N CYS A 163 46.58 2.52 25.00
CA CYS A 163 47.00 1.38 25.85
C CYS A 163 46.51 1.54 27.30
N CYS A 164 46.20 0.48 27.93
CA CYS A 164 46.75 -0.26 29.07
C CYS A 164 45.84 -1.41 29.43
#